data_ca52c3bf24d1f747e803306dde99bcba
#
_entry.id   ca52c3bf24d1f747e803306dde99bcba
#
_cell.length_a   1.000
_cell.length_b   1.000
_cell.length_c   1.000
_cell.angle_alpha   90.00
_cell.angle_beta   90.00
_cell.angle_gamma   90.00
#
_symmetry.space_group_name_H-M   'P 1'
#
loop_
_entity.id
_entity.type
_entity.pdbx_description
1 polymer ?
#
loop_
_entity_poly.entity_id
_entity_poly.type
_entity_poly.pdbx_seq_one_letter_code
_entity_poly.pdbx_strand_id
1 'polypeptide(L)'
;MENNTQENLQDKTIQAIEDLAQKIVLTEKALEEQEKSLSLKNKEFANFIKAQKHNQEELKVLFDMVKEEMENRNLKEHTTSIMKFTLSPSGKYRLTEDADIEDIPDELCDVKKVLNNKKIKAYKELNNSLPAGIESTGNILRKELLV
;
A
#
# COMPACT_ATOMS: atom_id res chain seq x y z
N MET A 1 -35.16 -7.60 -6.69
CA MET A 1 -34.24 -8.65 -7.20
C MET A 1 -32.82 -8.17 -7.48
N GLU A 2 -32.62 -6.91 -7.84
CA GLU A 2 -31.25 -6.37 -8.06
C GLU A 2 -30.43 -6.18 -6.78
N ASN A 3 -31.05 -5.95 -5.64
CA ASN A 3 -30.38 -5.77 -4.35
C ASN A 3 -29.70 -7.04 -3.83
N ASN A 4 -30.26 -8.22 -4.09
CA ASN A 4 -29.68 -9.50 -3.63
C ASN A 4 -28.39 -9.89 -4.38
N THR A 5 -28.22 -9.43 -5.61
CA THR A 5 -27.03 -9.75 -6.42
C THR A 5 -25.83 -8.87 -6.03
N GLN A 6 -26.10 -7.59 -5.67
CA GLN A 6 -25.06 -6.68 -5.18
C GLN A 6 -24.59 -7.01 -3.78
N GLU A 7 -25.49 -7.39 -2.86
CA GLU A 7 -25.13 -7.87 -1.52
C GLU A 7 -24.31 -9.15 -1.58
N ASN A 8 -24.65 -10.11 -2.44
CA ASN A 8 -23.87 -11.33 -2.66
C ASN A 8 -22.47 -11.08 -3.23
N LEU A 9 -22.31 -10.08 -4.10
CA LEU A 9 -21.01 -9.67 -4.64
C LEU A 9 -20.16 -8.96 -3.57
N GLN A 10 -20.76 -8.12 -2.72
CA GLN A 10 -20.10 -7.47 -1.61
C GLN A 10 -19.63 -8.49 -0.57
N ASP A 11 -20.45 -9.46 -0.20
CA ASP A 11 -20.11 -10.52 0.76
C ASP A 11 -18.95 -11.38 0.26
N LYS A 12 -18.94 -11.76 -1.04
CA LYS A 12 -17.84 -12.53 -1.64
C LYS A 12 -16.51 -11.80 -1.63
N THR A 13 -16.50 -10.48 -1.78
CA THR A 13 -15.25 -9.70 -1.80
C THR A 13 -14.78 -9.36 -0.38
N ILE A 14 -15.70 -9.15 0.55
CA ILE A 14 -15.36 -9.07 1.99
C ILE A 14 -14.70 -10.38 2.43
N GLN A 15 -15.22 -11.53 2.00
CA GLN A 15 -14.60 -12.82 2.25
C GLN A 15 -13.21 -12.95 1.60
N ALA A 16 -13.04 -12.42 0.39
CA ALA A 16 -11.74 -12.42 -0.27
C ALA A 16 -10.68 -11.61 0.50
N ILE A 17 -11.04 -10.46 1.05
CA ILE A 17 -10.12 -9.66 1.90
C ILE A 17 -9.80 -10.41 3.20
N GLU A 18 -10.77 -11.06 3.83
CA GLU A 18 -10.56 -11.88 5.03
C GLU A 18 -9.57 -13.03 4.74
N ASP A 19 -9.75 -13.74 3.64
CA ASP A 19 -8.85 -14.83 3.22
C ASP A 19 -7.42 -14.33 2.96
N LEU A 20 -7.26 -13.17 2.34
CA LEU A 20 -5.97 -12.54 2.13
C LEU A 20 -5.31 -12.10 3.45
N ALA A 21 -6.07 -11.57 4.40
CA ALA A 21 -5.57 -11.23 5.73
C ALA A 21 -5.03 -12.47 6.47
N GLN A 22 -5.75 -13.58 6.42
CA GLN A 22 -5.29 -14.84 6.99
C GLN A 22 -4.00 -15.35 6.33
N LYS A 23 -3.90 -15.25 4.99
CA LYS A 23 -2.68 -15.60 4.25
C LYS A 23 -1.49 -14.75 4.66
N ILE A 24 -1.69 -13.45 4.84
CA ILE A 24 -0.64 -12.53 5.31
C ILE A 24 -0.12 -12.98 6.69
N VAL A 25 -1.00 -13.23 7.65
CA VAL A 25 -0.62 -13.67 9.00
C VAL A 25 0.16 -14.98 8.96
N LEU A 26 -0.30 -15.97 8.19
CA LEU A 26 0.37 -17.26 8.07
C LEU A 26 1.76 -17.12 7.44
N THR A 27 1.88 -16.31 6.42
CA THR A 27 3.17 -16.07 5.73
C THR A 27 4.15 -15.34 6.65
N GLU A 28 3.70 -14.34 7.41
CA GLU A 28 4.54 -13.64 8.40
C GLU A 28 5.01 -14.56 9.54
N LYS A 29 4.13 -15.40 10.06
CA LYS A 29 4.51 -16.40 11.09
C LYS A 29 5.53 -17.41 10.56
N ALA A 30 5.38 -17.86 9.33
CA ALA A 30 6.35 -18.75 8.69
C ALA A 30 7.72 -18.09 8.54
N LEU A 31 7.76 -16.79 8.21
CA LEU A 31 9.00 -16.00 8.16
C LEU A 31 9.67 -15.91 9.54
N GLU A 32 8.92 -15.59 10.58
CA GLU A 32 9.45 -15.50 11.96
C GLU A 32 10.04 -16.83 12.45
N GLU A 33 9.36 -17.94 12.16
CA GLU A 33 9.85 -19.27 12.50
C GLU A 33 11.13 -19.63 11.76
N GLN A 34 11.22 -19.27 10.47
CA GLN A 34 12.43 -19.45 9.68
C GLN A 34 13.59 -18.62 10.23
N GLU A 35 13.39 -17.37 10.60
CA GLU A 35 14.41 -16.53 11.23
C GLU A 35 14.96 -17.14 12.53
N LYS A 36 14.05 -17.64 13.39
CA LYS A 36 14.44 -18.27 14.66
C LYS A 36 15.24 -19.55 14.47
N SER A 37 14.91 -20.37 13.47
CA SER A 37 15.58 -21.64 13.22
C SER A 37 16.96 -21.48 12.58
N LEU A 38 17.22 -20.37 11.94
CA LEU A 38 18.43 -20.13 11.12
C LEU A 38 19.54 -19.36 11.79
N SER A 39 19.31 -18.78 12.96
CA SER A 39 20.38 -18.24 13.80
C SER A 39 21.39 -19.31 14.25
N LEU A 40 21.10 -20.58 13.94
CA LEU A 40 21.87 -21.75 14.42
C LEU A 40 22.70 -22.47 13.35
N LYS A 41 22.60 -22.18 12.02
CA LYS A 41 23.36 -22.94 10.99
C LYS A 41 23.77 -22.11 9.76
N ASN A 42 25.08 -21.88 9.60
CA ASN A 42 25.68 -21.06 8.53
C ASN A 42 25.51 -21.60 7.08
N LYS A 43 25.23 -22.89 6.86
CA LYS A 43 25.07 -23.48 5.50
C LYS A 43 23.67 -23.30 4.92
N GLU A 44 22.66 -23.07 5.73
CA GLU A 44 21.28 -22.87 5.32
C GLU A 44 20.94 -21.40 5.04
N PHE A 45 21.86 -20.49 5.40
CA PHE A 45 21.65 -19.04 5.29
C PHE A 45 21.39 -18.55 3.85
N ALA A 46 22.09 -19.10 2.85
CA ALA A 46 21.87 -18.72 1.45
C ALA A 46 20.50 -19.17 0.92
N ASN A 47 20.04 -20.37 1.31
CA ASN A 47 18.70 -20.87 0.97
C ASN A 47 17.62 -20.09 1.71
N PHE A 48 17.88 -19.69 2.94
CA PHE A 48 17.02 -18.83 3.74
C PHE A 48 16.79 -17.46 3.10
N ILE A 49 17.86 -16.78 2.68
CA ILE A 49 17.75 -15.47 2.01
C ILE A 49 16.87 -15.58 0.76
N LYS A 50 17.00 -16.67 -0.02
CA LYS A 50 16.14 -16.90 -1.18
C LYS A 50 14.68 -17.11 -0.78
N ALA A 51 14.43 -17.91 0.25
CA ALA A 51 13.07 -18.16 0.76
C ALA A 51 12.46 -16.89 1.35
N GLN A 52 13.22 -16.12 2.12
CA GLN A 52 12.83 -14.84 2.68
C GLN A 52 12.45 -13.84 1.58
N LYS A 53 13.27 -13.73 0.55
CA LYS A 53 12.99 -12.86 -0.59
C LYS A 53 11.71 -13.27 -1.31
N HIS A 54 11.50 -14.57 -1.54
CA HIS A 54 10.28 -15.09 -2.15
C HIS A 54 9.04 -14.76 -1.30
N ASN A 55 9.12 -14.99 0.02
CA ASN A 55 8.03 -14.68 0.93
C ASN A 55 7.74 -13.17 1.01
N GLN A 56 8.76 -12.32 0.96
CA GLN A 56 8.59 -10.86 0.90
C GLN A 56 7.90 -10.42 -0.40
N GLU A 57 8.26 -11.04 -1.53
CA GLU A 57 7.60 -10.80 -2.82
C GLU A 57 6.12 -11.26 -2.78
N GLU A 58 5.85 -12.41 -2.18
CA GLU A 58 4.48 -12.90 -1.98
C GLU A 58 3.66 -11.95 -1.10
N LEU A 59 4.20 -11.49 0.03
CA LEU A 59 3.55 -10.50 0.88
C LEU A 59 3.22 -9.21 0.13
N LYS A 60 4.15 -8.74 -0.68
CA LYS A 60 3.91 -7.55 -1.51
C LYS A 60 2.73 -7.75 -2.47
N VAL A 61 2.68 -8.90 -3.14
CA VAL A 61 1.55 -9.24 -4.04
C VAL A 61 0.23 -9.27 -3.26
N LEU A 62 0.20 -9.88 -2.07
CA LEU A 62 -0.99 -9.94 -1.23
C LEU A 62 -1.45 -8.55 -0.78
N PHE A 63 -0.52 -7.68 -0.39
CA PHE A 63 -0.82 -6.29 -0.05
C PHE A 63 -1.37 -5.51 -1.25
N ASP A 64 -0.77 -5.67 -2.42
CA ASP A 64 -1.24 -5.03 -3.65
C ASP A 64 -2.66 -5.48 -4.02
N MET A 65 -2.98 -6.76 -3.81
CA MET A 65 -4.34 -7.30 -4.03
C MET A 65 -5.36 -6.68 -3.07
N VAL A 66 -5.03 -6.56 -1.78
CA VAL A 66 -5.91 -5.89 -0.80
C VAL A 66 -6.11 -4.42 -1.17
N LYS A 67 -5.03 -3.72 -1.51
CA LYS A 67 -5.08 -2.33 -1.94
C LYS A 67 -5.99 -2.13 -3.15
N GLU A 68 -5.82 -2.94 -4.18
CA GLU A 68 -6.65 -2.89 -5.39
C GLU A 68 -8.13 -3.11 -5.08
N GLU A 69 -8.47 -4.10 -4.27
CA GLU A 69 -9.85 -4.37 -3.86
C GLU A 69 -10.46 -3.21 -3.07
N MET A 70 -9.70 -2.61 -2.17
CA MET A 70 -10.17 -1.45 -1.40
C MET A 70 -10.36 -0.23 -2.29
N GLU A 71 -9.44 0.02 -3.22
CA GLU A 71 -9.54 1.14 -4.18
C GLU A 71 -10.75 0.97 -5.10
N ASN A 72 -10.97 -0.23 -5.64
CA ASN A 72 -12.12 -0.55 -6.50
C ASN A 72 -13.46 -0.34 -5.80
N ARG A 73 -13.49 -0.48 -4.49
CA ARG A 73 -14.69 -0.30 -3.67
C ARG A 73 -14.78 1.06 -2.98
N ASN A 74 -13.83 1.95 -3.21
CA ASN A 74 -13.73 3.24 -2.52
C ASN A 74 -13.73 3.12 -0.99
N LEU A 75 -13.12 2.05 -0.46
CA LEU A 75 -12.96 1.85 0.97
C LEU A 75 -11.70 2.56 1.46
N LYS A 76 -11.83 3.43 2.45
CA LYS A 76 -10.68 4.06 3.14
C LYS A 76 -10.16 3.20 4.29
N GLU A 77 -11.05 2.45 4.92
CA GLU A 77 -10.75 1.52 5.99
C GLU A 77 -11.54 0.23 5.80
N HIS A 78 -10.96 -0.88 6.18
CA HIS A 78 -11.62 -2.17 6.27
C HIS A 78 -11.06 -2.97 7.42
N THR A 79 -11.93 -3.47 8.29
CA THR A 79 -11.56 -4.29 9.44
C THR A 79 -12.02 -5.73 9.21
N THR A 80 -11.07 -6.66 9.28
CA THR A 80 -11.34 -8.10 9.29
C THR A 80 -11.35 -8.62 10.72
N SER A 81 -11.54 -9.91 10.90
CA SER A 81 -11.44 -10.55 12.22
C SER A 81 -10.05 -10.43 12.87
N ILE A 82 -9.01 -10.25 12.08
CA ILE A 82 -7.60 -10.30 12.52
C ILE A 82 -6.78 -9.05 12.18
N MET A 83 -7.22 -8.24 11.25
CA MET A 83 -6.49 -7.07 10.78
C MET A 83 -7.41 -5.89 10.47
N LYS A 84 -6.89 -4.70 10.67
CA LYS A 84 -7.46 -3.47 10.13
C LYS A 84 -6.56 -2.93 9.03
N PHE A 85 -7.15 -2.65 7.87
CA PHE A 85 -6.48 -2.01 6.74
C PHE A 85 -6.95 -0.57 6.59
N THR A 86 -6.01 0.31 6.28
CA THR A 86 -6.28 1.73 6.04
C THR A 86 -5.56 2.20 4.78
N LEU A 87 -6.29 2.84 3.87
CA LEU A 87 -5.73 3.53 2.72
C LEU A 87 -5.57 5.01 3.04
N SER A 88 -4.39 5.53 2.83
CA SER A 88 -4.09 6.96 2.97
C SER A 88 -3.30 7.46 1.76
N PRO A 89 -3.41 8.76 1.41
CA PRO A 89 -2.58 9.34 0.36
C PRO A 89 -1.10 9.10 0.63
N SER A 90 -0.33 8.81 -0.41
CA SER A 90 1.10 8.50 -0.29
C SER A 90 1.94 9.66 0.25
N GLY A 91 1.47 10.90 0.13
CA GLY A 91 2.24 12.10 0.42
C GLY A 91 3.40 12.33 -0.56
N LYS A 92 3.47 11.54 -1.63
CA LYS A 92 4.42 11.69 -2.72
C LYS A 92 3.72 12.23 -3.95
N TYR A 93 4.42 13.03 -4.70
CA TYR A 93 3.90 13.71 -5.88
C TYR A 93 4.84 13.54 -7.06
N ARG A 94 4.28 13.57 -8.24
CA ARG A 94 5.00 13.49 -9.51
C ARG A 94 4.41 14.49 -10.51
N LEU A 95 5.17 14.78 -11.55
CA LEU A 95 4.65 15.54 -12.68
C LEU A 95 3.59 14.70 -13.42
N THR A 96 2.58 15.37 -13.95
CA THR A 96 1.67 14.77 -14.92
C THR A 96 2.41 14.51 -16.23
N GLU A 97 1.88 13.61 -17.08
CA GLU A 97 2.57 13.19 -18.31
C GLU A 97 2.90 14.36 -19.25
N ASP A 98 2.03 15.38 -19.29
CA ASP A 98 2.17 16.55 -20.17
C ASP A 98 2.90 17.72 -19.51
N ALA A 99 3.35 17.60 -18.26
CA ALA A 99 3.94 18.70 -17.52
C ALA A 99 5.47 18.72 -17.62
N ASP A 100 6.02 19.93 -17.71
CA ASP A 100 7.45 20.19 -17.61
C ASP A 100 7.79 20.74 -16.22
N ILE A 101 8.90 20.29 -15.63
CA ILE A 101 9.36 20.78 -14.34
C ILE A 101 9.61 22.29 -14.33
N GLU A 102 10.00 22.85 -15.48
CA GLU A 102 10.23 24.29 -15.61
C GLU A 102 8.95 25.14 -15.43
N ASP A 103 7.78 24.56 -15.71
CA ASP A 103 6.49 25.23 -15.54
C ASP A 103 5.97 25.17 -14.09
N ILE A 104 6.63 24.38 -13.23
CA ILE A 104 6.24 24.27 -11.82
C ILE A 104 6.86 25.42 -11.02
N PRO A 105 6.09 26.06 -10.12
CA PRO A 105 6.62 27.12 -9.25
C PRO A 105 7.83 26.65 -8.44
N ASP A 106 8.89 27.44 -8.40
CA ASP A 106 10.12 27.12 -7.68
C ASP A 106 9.89 26.87 -6.18
N GLU A 107 8.85 27.45 -5.61
CA GLU A 107 8.44 27.26 -4.21
C GLU A 107 8.08 25.81 -3.87
N LEU A 108 7.69 24.99 -4.87
CA LEU A 108 7.31 23.60 -4.74
C LEU A 108 8.44 22.64 -5.08
N CYS A 109 9.62 23.15 -5.40
CA CYS A 109 10.78 22.42 -5.85
C CYS A 109 11.97 22.63 -4.91
N ASP A 110 12.90 21.70 -4.98
CA ASP A 110 14.22 21.84 -4.33
C ASP A 110 15.19 22.63 -5.24
N VAL A 111 16.37 22.97 -4.70
CA VAL A 111 17.39 23.78 -5.38
C VAL A 111 17.76 23.24 -6.78
N LYS A 112 17.72 21.91 -6.95
CA LYS A 112 17.93 21.26 -8.26
C LYS A 112 16.67 21.20 -9.14
N LYS A 113 15.62 21.92 -8.74
CA LYS A 113 14.30 21.88 -9.34
C LYS A 113 13.73 20.47 -9.50
N VAL A 114 13.59 19.79 -8.37
CA VAL A 114 12.82 18.56 -8.21
C VAL A 114 11.63 18.82 -7.29
N LEU A 115 10.55 18.07 -7.43
CA LEU A 115 9.37 18.27 -6.61
C LEU A 115 9.67 18.02 -5.11
N ASN A 116 9.15 18.92 -4.24
CA ASN A 116 9.24 18.78 -2.78
C ASN A 116 7.87 18.40 -2.22
N ASN A 117 7.75 17.17 -1.75
CA ASN A 117 6.47 16.62 -1.28
C ASN A 117 5.87 17.38 -0.10
N LYS A 118 6.68 17.86 0.83
CA LYS A 118 6.21 18.62 2.00
C LYS A 118 5.62 19.98 1.60
N LYS A 119 6.28 20.68 0.69
CA LYS A 119 5.80 21.97 0.18
C LYS A 119 4.53 21.84 -0.63
N ILE A 120 4.42 20.76 -1.45
CA ILE A 120 3.22 20.46 -2.23
C ILE A 120 2.05 20.10 -1.32
N LYS A 121 2.29 19.31 -0.28
CA LYS A 121 1.27 18.97 0.72
C LYS A 121 0.74 20.21 1.43
N ALA A 122 1.62 21.13 1.84
CA ALA A 122 1.23 22.39 2.45
C ALA A 122 0.41 23.26 1.49
N TYR A 123 0.79 23.33 0.22
CA TYR A 123 0.02 24.04 -0.81
C TYR A 123 -1.38 23.45 -0.97
N LYS A 124 -1.51 22.13 -1.04
CA LYS A 124 -2.81 21.43 -1.14
C LYS A 124 -3.70 21.73 0.07
N GLU A 125 -3.15 21.75 1.28
CA GLU A 125 -3.89 22.06 2.51
C GLU A 125 -4.42 23.49 2.52
N LEU A 126 -3.63 24.45 2.01
CA LEU A 126 -4.05 25.84 1.93
C LEU A 126 -5.07 26.12 0.82
N ASN A 127 -4.95 25.47 -0.32
CA ASN A 127 -5.74 25.75 -1.52
C ASN A 127 -6.82 24.72 -1.82
N ASN A 128 -6.91 23.64 -1.06
CA ASN A 128 -7.81 22.48 -1.27
C ASN A 128 -7.67 21.82 -2.66
N SER A 129 -6.58 22.09 -3.36
CA SER A 129 -6.29 21.52 -4.68
C SER A 129 -4.79 21.49 -4.94
N LEU A 130 -4.37 20.57 -5.80
CA LEU A 130 -2.99 20.51 -6.27
C LEU A 130 -2.74 21.56 -7.37
N PRO A 131 -1.49 22.08 -7.49
CA PRO A 131 -1.12 22.91 -8.62
C PRO A 131 -1.26 22.18 -9.94
N ALA A 132 -1.46 22.94 -11.03
CA ALA A 132 -1.45 22.38 -12.37
C ALA A 132 -0.14 21.62 -12.65
N GLY A 133 -0.23 20.47 -13.29
CA GLY A 133 0.93 19.65 -13.63
C GLY A 133 1.44 18.71 -12.53
N ILE A 134 0.80 18.72 -11.36
CA ILE A 134 1.16 17.86 -10.23
C ILE A 134 0.00 16.92 -9.90
N GLU A 135 0.32 15.65 -9.69
CA GLU A 135 -0.63 14.64 -9.24
C GLU A 135 -0.04 13.83 -8.07
N SER A 136 -0.91 13.27 -7.22
CA SER A 136 -0.50 12.33 -6.18
C SER A 136 -0.08 10.99 -6.80
N THR A 137 0.93 10.32 -6.22
CA THR A 137 1.36 8.98 -6.66
C THR A 137 0.42 7.86 -6.21
N GLY A 138 -0.69 8.17 -5.58
CA GLY A 138 -1.71 7.22 -5.14
C GLY A 138 -1.75 7.04 -3.63
N ASN A 139 -2.21 5.86 -3.21
CA ASN A 139 -2.42 5.53 -1.80
C ASN A 139 -1.36 4.58 -1.27
N ILE A 140 -1.13 4.65 0.04
CA ILE A 140 -0.32 3.70 0.79
C ILE A 140 -1.27 2.80 1.58
N LEU A 141 -1.03 1.48 1.55
CA LEU A 141 -1.71 0.52 2.41
C LEU A 141 -0.94 0.37 3.72
N ARG A 142 -1.65 0.50 4.83
CA ARG A 142 -1.14 0.23 6.18
C ARG A 142 -1.96 -0.87 6.82
N LYS A 143 -1.33 -1.66 7.67
CA LYS A 143 -1.98 -2.72 8.45
C LYS A 143 -1.77 -2.53 9.94
N GLU A 144 -2.73 -2.99 10.71
CA GLU A 144 -2.68 -3.10 12.16
C GLU A 144 -3.21 -4.47 12.57
N LEU A 145 -2.43 -5.23 13.33
CA LEU A 145 -2.87 -6.49 13.92
C LEU A 145 -3.80 -6.24 15.10
N LEU A 146 -4.92 -6.95 15.13
CA LEU A 146 -5.94 -6.84 16.17
C LEU A 146 -5.83 -7.93 17.25
N VAL A 147 -4.85 -8.82 17.10
CA VAL A 147 -4.63 -9.96 18.00
C VAL A 147 -3.24 -9.92 18.61
#